data_c91ef6719486752825f47e981c3bd2b4
#
_entry.id   c91ef6719486752825f47e981c3bd2b4
#
_cell.length_a   1.000
_cell.length_b   1.000
_cell.length_c   1.000
_cell.angle_alpha   90.00
_cell.angle_beta   90.00
_cell.angle_gamma   90.00
#
_symmetry.space_group_name_H-M   'P 1'
#
loop_
_entity.id
_entity.type
_entity.pdbx_description
1 polymer ?
#
loop_
_entity_poly.entity_id
_entity_poly.type
_entity_poly.pdbx_seq_one_letter_code
_entity_poly.pdbx_strand_id
1 'polypeptide(L)'
;ESEGATIAQVLYMLGVEPVRDAYGRVSDLRLIPSEQLGRPRVDVIVQTSGQFRDLAASRLALISRAVEMAAAATDDRYGNRVAESTVETERLLVEQGVSPKDAREMSTQRVFGGVNGMYGTGIQDMITSGDKWTDEQEIADAYINNMGAVYGSDEEWGEMKAGLLRAVLHNTDAVVQPRQSNTWGALSLDHVYEFMGGMNLAVRNVTGKDPDAYFADYRNRNNVKMQELKEAIGVES
;
A
#
# COMPACT_ATOMS: atom_id res chain seq x y z
N GLU A 1 0.09 -2.92 -14.67
CA GLU A 1 1.51 -3.09 -14.94
C GLU A 1 1.99 -4.52 -14.74
N SER A 2 1.78 -5.16 -13.60
CA SER A 2 2.19 -6.55 -13.36
C SER A 2 1.20 -7.60 -13.89
N GLU A 3 0.43 -7.26 -14.92
CA GLU A 3 -0.62 -8.13 -15.47
C GLU A 3 -1.58 -8.65 -14.37
N GLY A 4 -1.79 -7.86 -13.34
CA GLY A 4 -2.60 -8.21 -12.17
C GLY A 4 -1.86 -9.00 -11.07
N ALA A 5 -0.58 -9.30 -11.22
CA ALA A 5 0.18 -10.06 -10.22
C ALA A 5 0.26 -9.34 -8.86
N THR A 6 0.49 -8.03 -8.87
CA THR A 6 0.50 -7.22 -7.63
C THR A 6 -0.85 -7.24 -6.92
N ILE A 7 -1.95 -7.10 -7.67
CA ILE A 7 -3.31 -7.18 -7.10
C ILE A 7 -3.57 -8.58 -6.55
N ALA A 8 -3.18 -9.63 -7.28
CA ALA A 8 -3.31 -11.01 -6.80
C ALA A 8 -2.51 -11.24 -5.50
N GLN A 9 -1.32 -10.66 -5.39
CA GLN A 9 -0.51 -10.71 -4.17
C GLN A 9 -1.21 -10.00 -2.99
N VAL A 10 -1.78 -8.82 -3.22
CA VAL A 10 -2.57 -8.09 -2.21
C VAL A 10 -3.76 -8.94 -1.74
N LEU A 11 -4.56 -9.48 -2.66
CA LEU A 11 -5.69 -10.34 -2.32
C LEU A 11 -5.26 -11.58 -1.55
N TYR A 12 -4.16 -12.21 -1.99
CA TYR A 12 -3.59 -13.37 -1.30
C TYR A 12 -3.19 -13.03 0.14
N MET A 13 -2.52 -11.91 0.39
CA MET A 13 -2.13 -11.46 1.74
C MET A 13 -3.36 -11.27 2.63
N LEU A 14 -4.42 -10.63 2.12
CA LEU A 14 -5.68 -10.43 2.82
C LEU A 14 -6.46 -11.75 3.06
N GLY A 15 -6.13 -12.82 2.35
CA GLY A 15 -6.87 -14.08 2.38
C GLY A 15 -8.22 -13.97 1.67
N VAL A 16 -8.23 -13.29 0.53
CA VAL A 16 -9.40 -13.09 -0.33
C VAL A 16 -9.07 -13.59 -1.73
N GLU A 17 -10.01 -14.22 -2.39
CA GLU A 17 -9.85 -14.70 -3.75
C GLU A 17 -10.89 -14.11 -4.71
N PRO A 18 -10.52 -13.88 -5.98
CA PRO A 18 -11.47 -13.40 -6.98
C PRO A 18 -12.39 -14.53 -7.46
N VAL A 19 -13.68 -14.25 -7.49
CA VAL A 19 -14.67 -15.08 -8.17
C VAL A 19 -14.77 -14.62 -9.63
N ARG A 20 -14.69 -15.58 -10.58
CA ARG A 20 -14.71 -15.27 -12.00
C ARG A 20 -16.01 -15.71 -12.65
N ASP A 21 -16.48 -14.90 -13.58
CA ASP A 21 -17.61 -15.25 -14.46
C ASP A 21 -17.22 -16.29 -15.53
N ALA A 22 -18.19 -16.69 -16.33
CA ALA A 22 -17.97 -17.67 -17.43
C ALA A 22 -16.97 -17.17 -18.50
N TYR A 23 -16.68 -15.89 -18.54
CA TYR A 23 -15.70 -15.26 -19.45
C TYR A 23 -14.34 -15.04 -18.80
N GLY A 24 -14.16 -15.51 -17.55
CA GLY A 24 -12.90 -15.35 -16.80
C GLY A 24 -12.70 -13.97 -16.17
N ARG A 25 -13.70 -13.07 -16.23
CA ARG A 25 -13.61 -11.74 -15.62
C ARG A 25 -13.94 -11.83 -14.14
N VAL A 26 -13.25 -11.05 -13.31
CA VAL A 26 -13.55 -10.95 -11.89
C VAL A 26 -14.93 -10.31 -11.71
N SER A 27 -15.88 -11.07 -11.18
CA SER A 27 -17.26 -10.67 -10.95
C SER A 27 -17.57 -10.42 -9.48
N ASP A 28 -16.84 -11.05 -8.57
CA ASP A 28 -17.00 -10.93 -7.12
C ASP A 28 -15.73 -11.29 -6.39
N LEU A 29 -15.76 -11.19 -5.06
CA LEU A 29 -14.70 -11.60 -4.13
C LEU A 29 -15.26 -12.62 -3.13
N ARG A 30 -14.40 -13.50 -2.64
CA ARG A 30 -14.73 -14.47 -1.60
C ARG A 30 -13.61 -14.54 -0.56
N LEU A 31 -13.98 -14.53 0.72
CA LEU A 31 -13.04 -14.85 1.80
C LEU A 31 -12.61 -16.31 1.69
N ILE A 32 -11.30 -16.56 1.77
CA ILE A 32 -10.76 -17.89 1.95
C ILE A 32 -10.97 -18.24 3.43
N PRO A 33 -11.64 -19.37 3.76
CA PRO A 33 -11.79 -19.79 5.16
C PRO A 33 -10.44 -19.90 5.86
N SER A 34 -10.37 -19.52 7.13
CA SER A 34 -9.13 -19.48 7.91
C SER A 34 -8.39 -20.82 7.93
N GLU A 35 -9.13 -21.94 8.03
CA GLU A 35 -8.55 -23.29 7.98
C GLU A 35 -7.90 -23.61 6.62
N GLN A 36 -8.50 -23.17 5.52
CA GLN A 36 -7.97 -23.33 4.18
C GLN A 36 -6.78 -22.40 3.93
N LEU A 37 -6.83 -21.18 4.48
CA LEU A 37 -5.77 -20.19 4.39
C LEU A 37 -4.49 -20.69 5.10
N GLY A 38 -4.62 -21.33 6.26
CA GLY A 38 -3.52 -21.95 7.00
C GLY A 38 -2.50 -20.98 7.60
N ARG A 39 -2.79 -19.68 7.61
CA ARG A 39 -1.95 -18.60 8.10
C ARG A 39 -2.78 -17.38 8.51
N PRO A 40 -2.21 -16.41 9.24
CA PRO A 40 -2.90 -15.14 9.52
C PRO A 40 -3.30 -14.40 8.24
N ARG A 41 -4.38 -13.61 8.30
CA ARG A 41 -4.64 -12.54 7.34
C ARG A 41 -3.64 -11.42 7.58
N VAL A 42 -2.96 -10.98 6.53
CA VAL A 42 -1.94 -9.93 6.61
C VAL A 42 -2.53 -8.63 6.10
N ASP A 43 -2.38 -7.57 6.89
CA ASP A 43 -2.81 -6.24 6.48
C ASP A 43 -1.87 -5.69 5.39
N VAL A 44 -2.45 -4.96 4.44
CA VAL A 44 -1.71 -4.36 3.33
C VAL A 44 -2.17 -2.93 3.10
N ILE A 45 -1.22 -2.04 2.89
CA ILE A 45 -1.44 -0.66 2.50
C ILE A 45 -1.00 -0.53 1.05
N VAL A 46 -1.87 -0.05 0.19
CA VAL A 46 -1.62 0.12 -1.23
C VAL A 46 -1.40 1.59 -1.54
N GLN A 47 -0.21 1.91 -2.03
CA GLN A 47 0.12 3.22 -2.55
C GLN A 47 0.01 3.19 -4.07
N THR A 48 -0.95 3.93 -4.64
CA THR A 48 -1.16 3.97 -6.09
C THR A 48 -0.47 5.16 -6.74
N SER A 49 0.05 4.95 -7.96
CA SER A 49 0.45 6.07 -8.84
C SER A 49 -0.78 6.74 -9.44
N GLY A 50 -0.62 7.98 -9.91
CA GLY A 50 -1.68 8.69 -10.63
C GLY A 50 -2.13 7.96 -11.88
N GLN A 51 -1.19 7.39 -12.66
CA GLN A 51 -1.51 6.63 -13.86
C GLN A 51 -2.37 5.39 -13.56
N PHE A 52 -2.00 4.62 -12.54
CA PHE A 52 -2.76 3.42 -12.16
C PHE A 52 -4.14 3.81 -11.62
N ARG A 53 -4.24 4.85 -10.80
CA ARG A 53 -5.51 5.40 -10.30
C ARG A 53 -6.46 5.72 -11.46
N ASP A 54 -5.98 6.43 -12.48
CA ASP A 54 -6.82 6.91 -13.58
C ASP A 54 -7.23 5.77 -14.54
N LEU A 55 -6.35 4.76 -14.73
CA LEU A 55 -6.58 3.66 -15.65
C LEU A 55 -7.28 2.45 -15.01
N ALA A 56 -7.19 2.28 -13.71
CA ALA A 56 -7.58 1.06 -13.02
C ALA A 56 -8.44 1.31 -11.76
N ALA A 57 -9.27 2.35 -11.75
CA ALA A 57 -10.14 2.71 -10.64
C ALA A 57 -10.93 1.53 -10.06
N SER A 58 -11.52 0.70 -10.93
CA SER A 58 -12.26 -0.50 -10.51
C SER A 58 -11.40 -1.53 -9.78
N ARG A 59 -10.08 -1.52 -9.97
CA ARG A 59 -9.15 -2.41 -9.25
C ARG A 59 -8.85 -1.88 -7.85
N LEU A 60 -8.79 -0.56 -7.70
CA LEU A 60 -8.63 0.07 -6.38
C LEU A 60 -9.87 -0.17 -5.51
N ALA A 61 -11.07 0.01 -6.06
CA ALA A 61 -12.33 -0.30 -5.38
C ALA A 61 -12.42 -1.79 -4.97
N LEU A 62 -11.94 -2.70 -5.83
CA LEU A 62 -11.88 -4.13 -5.53
C LEU A 62 -10.94 -4.43 -4.35
N ILE A 63 -9.78 -3.78 -4.28
CA ILE A 63 -8.85 -3.92 -3.15
C ILE A 63 -9.49 -3.40 -1.87
N SER A 64 -10.12 -2.24 -1.90
CA SER A 64 -10.79 -1.66 -0.74
C SER A 64 -11.87 -2.60 -0.18
N ARG A 65 -12.72 -3.13 -1.05
CA ARG A 65 -13.72 -4.14 -0.68
C ARG A 65 -13.08 -5.41 -0.08
N ALA A 66 -11.95 -5.85 -0.61
CA ALA A 66 -11.23 -7.01 -0.07
C ALA A 66 -10.70 -6.74 1.36
N VAL A 67 -10.22 -5.52 1.63
CA VAL A 67 -9.79 -5.11 2.98
C VAL A 67 -10.97 -5.12 3.95
N GLU A 68 -12.11 -4.55 3.57
CA GLU A 68 -13.33 -4.54 4.38
C GLU A 68 -13.79 -5.97 4.72
N MET A 69 -13.81 -6.85 3.72
CA MET A 69 -14.14 -8.27 3.91
C MET A 69 -13.19 -8.96 4.88
N ALA A 70 -11.88 -8.73 4.73
CA ALA A 70 -10.87 -9.31 5.59
C ALA A 70 -10.95 -8.76 7.02
N ALA A 71 -11.16 -7.44 7.18
CA ALA A 71 -11.33 -6.81 8.50
C ALA A 71 -12.56 -7.33 9.26
N ALA A 72 -13.65 -7.62 8.53
CA ALA A 72 -14.90 -8.13 9.11
C ALA A 72 -14.90 -9.65 9.32
N ALA A 73 -13.87 -10.38 8.89
CA ALA A 73 -13.81 -11.83 9.07
C ALA A 73 -13.73 -12.23 10.55
N THR A 74 -14.53 -13.22 10.95
CA THR A 74 -14.65 -13.69 12.32
C THR A 74 -14.16 -15.13 12.55
N ASP A 75 -13.74 -15.81 11.47
CA ASP A 75 -13.29 -17.22 11.47
C ASP A 75 -11.78 -17.39 11.64
N ASP A 76 -11.13 -16.50 12.40
CA ASP A 76 -9.68 -16.36 12.40
C ASP A 76 -8.94 -17.27 13.37
N ARG A 77 -8.79 -18.53 12.98
CA ARG A 77 -8.02 -19.53 13.73
C ARG A 77 -6.53 -19.15 13.91
N TYR A 78 -5.96 -18.47 12.93
CA TYR A 78 -4.53 -18.13 12.90
C TYR A 78 -4.25 -16.64 13.19
N GLY A 79 -5.31 -15.86 13.46
CA GLY A 79 -5.23 -14.42 13.68
C GLY A 79 -5.54 -13.59 12.44
N ASN A 80 -6.00 -12.36 12.69
CA ASN A 80 -6.41 -11.41 11.65
C ASN A 80 -5.74 -10.06 11.87
N ARG A 81 -4.60 -9.85 11.20
CA ARG A 81 -3.86 -8.58 11.32
C ARG A 81 -4.61 -7.41 10.71
N VAL A 82 -5.51 -7.67 9.74
CA VAL A 82 -6.34 -6.62 9.15
C VAL A 82 -7.34 -6.08 10.17
N ALA A 83 -8.03 -6.97 10.90
CA ALA A 83 -8.95 -6.58 11.98
C ALA A 83 -8.22 -5.87 13.13
N GLU A 84 -7.07 -6.39 13.56
CA GLU A 84 -6.24 -5.79 14.61
C GLU A 84 -5.79 -4.38 14.23
N SER A 85 -5.26 -4.20 13.02
CA SER A 85 -4.82 -2.89 12.51
C SER A 85 -5.99 -1.92 12.32
N THR A 86 -7.17 -2.40 11.97
CA THR A 86 -8.38 -1.56 11.86
C THR A 86 -8.75 -0.96 13.21
N VAL A 87 -8.76 -1.77 14.28
CA VAL A 87 -9.02 -1.30 15.65
C VAL A 87 -7.98 -0.30 16.12
N GLU A 88 -6.70 -0.57 15.83
CA GLU A 88 -5.61 0.33 16.19
C GLU A 88 -5.68 1.65 15.42
N THR A 89 -6.01 1.61 14.13
CA THR A 89 -6.20 2.82 13.30
C THR A 89 -7.34 3.67 13.85
N GLU A 90 -8.50 3.06 14.19
CA GLU A 90 -9.62 3.78 14.81
C GLU A 90 -9.18 4.47 16.11
N ARG A 91 -8.45 3.77 16.98
CA ARG A 91 -7.93 4.32 18.24
C ARG A 91 -7.03 5.54 17.99
N LEU A 92 -6.05 5.41 17.09
CA LEU A 92 -5.10 6.48 16.76
C LEU A 92 -5.79 7.72 16.18
N LEU A 93 -6.80 7.52 15.33
CA LEU A 93 -7.58 8.62 14.77
C LEU A 93 -8.38 9.37 15.84
N VAL A 94 -9.00 8.64 16.77
CA VAL A 94 -9.71 9.26 17.90
C VAL A 94 -8.75 10.05 18.79
N GLU A 95 -7.55 9.56 19.04
CA GLU A 95 -6.50 10.28 19.78
C GLU A 95 -6.04 11.57 19.05
N GLN A 96 -6.11 11.57 17.73
CA GLN A 96 -5.86 12.78 16.91
C GLN A 96 -7.05 13.75 16.87
N GLY A 97 -8.17 13.45 17.54
CA GLY A 97 -9.34 14.30 17.62
C GLY A 97 -10.41 14.05 16.56
N VAL A 98 -10.28 12.97 15.76
CA VAL A 98 -11.33 12.54 14.83
C VAL A 98 -12.50 11.98 15.62
N SER A 99 -13.75 12.26 15.19
CA SER A 99 -14.93 11.70 15.88
C SER A 99 -14.89 10.16 15.84
N PRO A 100 -15.39 9.46 16.89
CA PRO A 100 -15.42 7.99 16.90
C PRO A 100 -16.18 7.38 15.71
N LYS A 101 -17.19 8.07 15.20
CA LYS A 101 -17.94 7.63 14.02
C LYS A 101 -17.05 7.69 12.77
N ASP A 102 -16.46 8.87 12.51
CA ASP A 102 -15.63 9.08 11.33
C ASP A 102 -14.36 8.21 11.39
N ALA A 103 -13.74 8.09 12.58
CA ALA A 103 -12.58 7.23 12.80
C ALA A 103 -12.87 5.75 12.43
N ARG A 104 -14.06 5.26 12.80
CA ARG A 104 -14.49 3.90 12.44
C ARG A 104 -14.69 3.75 10.93
N GLU A 105 -15.33 4.71 10.27
CA GLU A 105 -15.54 4.69 8.82
C GLU A 105 -14.20 4.75 8.07
N MET A 106 -13.23 5.53 8.56
CA MET A 106 -11.90 5.67 7.96
C MET A 106 -10.96 4.48 8.26
N SER A 107 -11.22 3.71 9.32
CA SER A 107 -10.26 2.71 9.86
C SER A 107 -9.95 1.54 8.92
N THR A 108 -10.80 1.25 7.94
CA THR A 108 -10.59 0.21 6.93
C THR A 108 -9.95 0.72 5.64
N GLN A 109 -9.74 2.03 5.49
CA GLN A 109 -9.11 2.59 4.29
C GLN A 109 -7.65 2.15 4.19
N ARG A 110 -7.29 1.53 3.05
CA ARG A 110 -5.92 1.02 2.79
C ARG A 110 -5.40 1.37 1.39
N VAL A 111 -6.16 2.12 0.60
CA VAL A 111 -5.77 2.53 -0.75
C VAL A 111 -5.54 4.03 -0.78
N PHE A 112 -4.29 4.43 -0.99
CA PHE A 112 -3.84 5.80 -0.93
C PHE A 112 -3.11 6.23 -2.20
N GLY A 113 -3.06 7.54 -2.43
CA GLY A 113 -2.31 8.14 -3.54
C GLY A 113 -2.22 9.65 -3.39
N GLY A 114 -1.63 10.31 -4.38
CA GLY A 114 -1.70 11.77 -4.50
C GLY A 114 -3.11 12.21 -4.87
N VAL A 115 -3.45 13.46 -4.60
CA VAL A 115 -4.74 14.05 -5.01
C VAL A 115 -4.95 13.95 -6.53
N ASN A 116 -6.19 14.08 -6.98
CA ASN A 116 -6.53 14.06 -8.40
C ASN A 116 -5.69 15.06 -9.19
N GLY A 117 -5.12 14.60 -10.30
CA GLY A 117 -4.19 15.38 -11.14
C GLY A 117 -2.73 15.34 -10.71
N MET A 118 -2.40 14.74 -9.57
CA MET A 118 -1.03 14.53 -9.11
C MET A 118 -0.55 13.13 -9.54
N TYR A 119 0.61 13.08 -10.22
CA TYR A 119 1.16 11.83 -10.78
C TYR A 119 2.42 11.35 -10.06
N GLY A 120 3.20 12.24 -9.44
CA GLY A 120 4.32 11.94 -8.57
C GLY A 120 3.95 12.10 -7.09
N THR A 121 4.94 11.91 -6.23
CA THR A 121 4.79 12.05 -4.76
C THR A 121 5.01 13.47 -4.27
N GLY A 122 5.56 14.34 -5.13
CA GLY A 122 5.90 15.73 -4.79
C GLY A 122 7.18 15.90 -3.95
N ILE A 123 7.94 14.83 -3.70
CA ILE A 123 9.22 14.91 -2.97
C ILE A 123 10.44 14.97 -3.88
N GLN A 124 10.26 14.76 -5.19
CA GLN A 124 11.38 14.68 -6.15
C GLN A 124 12.25 15.93 -6.12
N ASP A 125 11.66 17.11 -6.13
CA ASP A 125 12.38 18.38 -6.07
C ASP A 125 13.13 18.58 -4.77
N MET A 126 12.62 18.05 -3.65
CA MET A 126 13.31 18.07 -2.36
C MET A 126 14.56 17.21 -2.40
N ILE A 127 14.43 15.98 -2.92
CA ILE A 127 15.55 15.01 -3.00
C ILE A 127 16.65 15.53 -3.94
N THR A 128 16.30 16.06 -5.11
CA THR A 128 17.27 16.45 -6.13
C THR A 128 17.98 17.76 -5.82
N SER A 129 17.35 18.71 -5.17
CA SER A 129 17.95 20.02 -4.88
C SER A 129 18.85 20.03 -3.63
N GLY A 130 18.64 19.08 -2.68
CA GLY A 130 19.50 18.91 -1.50
C GLY A 130 19.54 20.08 -0.51
N ASP A 131 19.07 21.26 -0.90
CA ASP A 131 19.05 22.51 -0.11
C ASP A 131 17.65 22.85 0.44
N LYS A 132 16.64 22.06 0.08
CA LYS A 132 15.24 22.28 0.47
C LYS A 132 14.82 21.51 1.72
N TRP A 133 15.72 20.80 2.33
CA TRP A 133 15.46 20.05 3.55
C TRP A 133 16.71 20.01 4.43
N THR A 134 16.50 19.96 5.73
CA THR A 134 17.57 19.89 6.75
C THR A 134 17.55 18.55 7.48
N ASP A 135 16.40 17.87 7.47
CA ASP A 135 16.18 16.58 8.10
C ASP A 135 15.32 15.69 7.16
N GLU A 136 15.66 14.42 7.09
CA GLU A 136 14.88 13.40 6.33
C GLU A 136 13.42 13.31 6.80
N GLN A 137 13.13 13.74 8.03
CA GLN A 137 11.77 13.83 8.54
C GLN A 137 10.92 14.79 7.73
N GLU A 138 11.47 15.89 7.22
CA GLU A 138 10.74 16.84 6.36
C GLU A 138 10.29 16.17 5.05
N ILE A 139 11.12 15.30 4.49
CA ILE A 139 10.78 14.53 3.28
C ILE A 139 9.67 13.51 3.60
N ALA A 140 9.78 12.81 4.73
CA ALA A 140 8.77 11.86 5.18
C ALA A 140 7.42 12.53 5.41
N ASP A 141 7.40 13.68 6.06
CA ASP A 141 6.19 14.45 6.33
C ASP A 141 5.57 14.98 5.02
N ALA A 142 6.39 15.47 4.09
CA ALA A 142 5.92 15.88 2.76
C ALA A 142 5.29 14.70 2.02
N TYR A 143 5.93 13.52 2.02
CA TYR A 143 5.38 12.32 1.41
C TYR A 143 4.02 11.94 2.01
N ILE A 144 3.92 11.85 3.34
CA ILE A 144 2.67 11.49 4.04
C ILE A 144 1.55 12.49 3.73
N ASN A 145 1.87 13.77 3.72
CA ASN A 145 0.91 14.83 3.44
C ASN A 145 0.45 14.84 1.97
N ASN A 146 1.34 14.51 1.03
CA ASN A 146 1.01 14.51 -0.40
C ASN A 146 0.28 13.25 -0.86
N MET A 147 0.58 12.11 -0.20
CA MET A 147 0.14 10.77 -0.63
C MET A 147 -0.96 10.18 0.24
N GLY A 148 -1.64 11.00 1.03
CA GLY A 148 -2.69 10.58 1.95
C GLY A 148 -4.13 10.68 1.41
N ALA A 149 -4.33 10.92 0.11
CA ALA A 149 -5.66 10.90 -0.50
C ALA A 149 -6.16 9.45 -0.64
N VAL A 150 -7.45 9.20 -0.33
CA VAL A 150 -8.05 7.87 -0.36
C VAL A 150 -8.73 7.56 -1.69
N TYR A 151 -8.71 6.29 -2.08
CA TYR A 151 -9.25 5.80 -3.36
C TYR A 151 -10.02 4.48 -3.20
N GLY A 152 -10.78 4.35 -2.12
CA GLY A 152 -11.53 3.15 -1.78
C GLY A 152 -12.95 3.11 -2.31
N SER A 153 -13.61 4.26 -2.41
CA SER A 153 -14.99 4.39 -2.87
C SER A 153 -15.16 5.57 -3.82
N ASP A 154 -16.23 5.56 -4.60
CA ASP A 154 -16.54 6.68 -5.51
C ASP A 154 -16.90 7.96 -4.74
N GLU A 155 -17.47 7.82 -3.54
CA GLU A 155 -17.92 8.94 -2.70
C GLU A 155 -16.76 9.73 -2.10
N GLU A 156 -15.66 9.05 -1.78
CA GLU A 156 -14.46 9.65 -1.17
C GLU A 156 -13.25 9.71 -2.12
N TRP A 157 -13.50 9.53 -3.43
CA TRP A 157 -12.45 9.42 -4.43
C TRP A 157 -11.53 10.65 -4.47
N GLY A 158 -10.29 10.46 -4.07
CA GLY A 158 -9.26 11.53 -4.05
C GLY A 158 -9.38 12.50 -2.89
N GLU A 159 -10.19 12.20 -1.87
CA GLU A 159 -10.26 13.02 -0.67
C GLU A 159 -9.01 12.85 0.20
N MET A 160 -8.43 13.96 0.59
CA MET A 160 -7.34 13.98 1.55
C MET A 160 -7.88 13.75 2.96
N LYS A 161 -7.46 12.67 3.61
CA LYS A 161 -7.81 12.35 5.00
C LYS A 161 -6.61 12.63 5.90
N ALA A 162 -6.60 13.81 6.51
CA ALA A 162 -5.49 14.22 7.37
C ALA A 162 -5.23 13.21 8.51
N GLY A 163 -3.96 12.82 8.67
CA GLY A 163 -3.53 11.89 9.71
C GLY A 163 -3.81 10.40 9.45
N LEU A 164 -4.69 10.07 8.49
CA LEU A 164 -5.06 8.67 8.25
C LEU A 164 -3.87 7.82 7.75
N LEU A 165 -3.14 8.28 6.74
CA LEU A 165 -1.98 7.54 6.23
C LEU A 165 -0.96 7.31 7.35
N ARG A 166 -0.69 8.30 8.18
CA ARG A 166 0.18 8.17 9.34
C ARG A 166 -0.33 7.10 10.33
N ALA A 167 -1.63 7.08 10.60
CA ALA A 167 -2.23 6.11 11.52
C ALA A 167 -2.13 4.67 10.99
N VAL A 168 -2.39 4.44 9.69
CA VAL A 168 -2.32 3.09 9.11
C VAL A 168 -0.88 2.58 8.96
N LEU A 169 0.11 3.48 8.79
CA LEU A 169 1.53 3.10 8.70
C LEU A 169 2.11 2.61 10.02
N HIS A 170 1.44 2.81 11.16
CA HIS A 170 1.96 2.54 12.50
C HIS A 170 2.43 1.10 12.70
N ASN A 171 1.80 0.13 12.06
CA ASN A 171 2.13 -1.30 12.15
C ASN A 171 2.79 -1.85 10.87
N THR A 172 3.40 -1.00 10.05
CA THR A 172 4.03 -1.43 8.80
C THR A 172 5.43 -1.94 9.05
N ASP A 173 5.71 -3.19 8.65
CA ASP A 173 7.01 -3.86 8.82
C ASP A 173 7.81 -3.92 7.52
N ALA A 174 7.15 -3.89 6.36
CA ALA A 174 7.80 -4.07 5.08
C ALA A 174 7.19 -3.18 3.99
N VAL A 175 8.02 -2.82 3.03
CA VAL A 175 7.62 -2.10 1.81
C VAL A 175 8.00 -2.94 0.60
N VAL A 176 7.04 -3.13 -0.31
CA VAL A 176 7.21 -3.97 -1.50
C VAL A 176 6.86 -3.16 -2.74
N GLN A 177 7.76 -3.14 -3.71
CA GLN A 177 7.52 -2.54 -5.03
C GLN A 177 7.62 -3.60 -6.13
N PRO A 178 6.66 -3.67 -7.08
CA PRO A 178 6.76 -4.56 -8.21
C PRO A 178 7.85 -4.10 -9.18
N ARG A 179 8.58 -5.05 -9.78
CA ARG A 179 9.59 -4.83 -10.82
C ARG A 179 9.33 -5.74 -12.01
N GLN A 180 9.09 -5.16 -13.18
CA GLN A 180 8.73 -5.91 -14.39
C GLN A 180 9.72 -5.74 -15.54
N SER A 181 10.46 -4.63 -15.58
CA SER A 181 11.32 -4.28 -16.70
C SER A 181 12.78 -4.61 -16.44
N ASN A 182 13.47 -5.11 -17.47
CA ASN A 182 14.92 -5.24 -17.49
C ASN A 182 15.62 -4.00 -18.06
N THR A 183 14.87 -2.97 -18.46
CA THR A 183 15.43 -1.80 -19.16
C THR A 183 15.97 -0.74 -18.21
N TRP A 184 15.78 -0.91 -16.90
CA TRP A 184 16.25 0.01 -15.87
C TRP A 184 16.76 -0.72 -14.63
N GLY A 185 17.77 -0.16 -14.00
CA GLY A 185 18.32 -0.62 -12.73
C GLY A 185 17.54 -0.07 -11.53
N ALA A 186 17.77 -0.66 -10.36
CA ALA A 186 17.10 -0.27 -9.11
C ALA A 186 17.32 1.21 -8.73
N LEU A 187 18.41 1.80 -9.16
CA LEU A 187 18.77 3.21 -8.89
C LEU A 187 18.53 4.14 -10.07
N SER A 188 18.04 3.62 -11.20
CA SER A 188 17.93 4.40 -12.45
C SER A 188 16.58 5.07 -12.64
N LEU A 189 15.59 4.74 -11.83
CA LEU A 189 14.25 5.29 -11.93
C LEU A 189 13.87 6.08 -10.70
N ASP A 190 13.30 7.25 -10.93
CA ASP A 190 12.62 8.09 -9.95
C ASP A 190 11.55 7.33 -9.16
N HIS A 191 10.83 6.39 -9.78
CA HIS A 191 9.85 5.55 -9.10
C HIS A 191 10.40 4.78 -7.90
N VAL A 192 11.65 4.36 -7.92
CA VAL A 192 12.24 3.62 -6.79
C VAL A 192 12.54 4.56 -5.63
N TYR A 193 13.23 5.66 -5.84
CA TYR A 193 13.57 6.56 -4.74
C TYR A 193 12.39 7.46 -4.34
N GLU A 194 11.52 7.81 -5.28
CA GLU A 194 10.37 8.68 -5.02
C GLU A 194 9.24 7.93 -4.31
N PHE A 195 8.75 6.80 -4.89
CA PHE A 195 7.65 6.04 -4.30
C PHE A 195 8.11 5.10 -3.20
N MET A 196 9.02 4.18 -3.50
CA MET A 196 9.50 3.22 -2.52
C MET A 196 10.36 3.88 -1.45
N GLY A 197 11.30 4.75 -1.83
CA GLY A 197 12.14 5.49 -0.90
C GLY A 197 11.33 6.42 0.00
N GLY A 198 10.36 7.16 -0.56
CA GLY A 198 9.45 8.01 0.20
C GLY A 198 8.59 7.21 1.18
N MET A 199 8.08 6.05 0.78
CA MET A 199 7.34 5.15 1.66
C MET A 199 8.23 4.61 2.80
N ASN A 200 9.47 4.20 2.50
CA ASN A 200 10.42 3.74 3.51
C ASN A 200 10.68 4.83 4.57
N LEU A 201 10.91 6.07 4.13
CA LEU A 201 11.08 7.21 5.04
C LEU A 201 9.82 7.49 5.86
N ALA A 202 8.63 7.40 5.24
CA ALA A 202 7.35 7.57 5.92
C ALA A 202 7.15 6.52 7.01
N VAL A 203 7.40 5.24 6.70
CA VAL A 203 7.32 4.15 7.69
C VAL A 203 8.33 4.36 8.82
N ARG A 204 9.59 4.68 8.51
CA ARG A 204 10.60 4.98 9.54
C ARG A 204 10.20 6.15 10.42
N ASN A 205 9.66 7.22 9.85
CA ASN A 205 9.18 8.38 10.59
C ASN A 205 8.06 8.02 11.58
N VAL A 206 7.14 7.15 11.16
CA VAL A 206 5.98 6.76 11.98
C VAL A 206 6.33 5.70 13.03
N THR A 207 7.12 4.69 12.65
CA THR A 207 7.40 3.51 13.49
C THR A 207 8.69 3.64 14.30
N GLY A 208 9.57 4.56 13.93
CA GLY A 208 10.93 4.69 14.47
C GLY A 208 11.92 3.62 13.99
N LYS A 209 11.54 2.80 12.99
CA LYS A 209 12.36 1.70 12.45
C LYS A 209 12.30 1.70 10.93
N ASP A 210 13.43 1.36 10.29
CA ASP A 210 13.45 1.08 8.87
C ASP A 210 12.61 -0.17 8.58
N PRO A 211 11.69 -0.11 7.60
CA PRO A 211 10.98 -1.30 7.14
C PRO A 211 11.92 -2.20 6.33
N ASP A 212 11.61 -3.49 6.27
CA ASP A 212 12.20 -4.37 5.28
C ASP A 212 11.73 -3.95 3.89
N ALA A 213 12.66 -3.84 2.92
CA ALA A 213 12.37 -3.34 1.59
C ALA A 213 12.65 -4.41 0.53
N TYR A 214 11.63 -4.71 -0.30
CA TYR A 214 11.69 -5.77 -1.29
C TYR A 214 11.20 -5.31 -2.67
N PHE A 215 11.80 -5.88 -3.71
CA PHE A 215 11.18 -5.96 -5.03
C PHE A 215 10.40 -7.26 -5.17
N ALA A 216 9.14 -7.20 -5.59
CA ALA A 216 8.43 -8.33 -6.18
C ALA A 216 8.89 -8.42 -7.64
N ASP A 217 9.87 -9.29 -7.93
CA ASP A 217 10.54 -9.38 -9.22
C ASP A 217 9.76 -10.26 -10.19
N TYR A 218 9.05 -9.62 -11.11
CA TYR A 218 8.26 -10.24 -12.18
C TYR A 218 8.96 -10.23 -13.54
N ARG A 219 10.22 -9.82 -13.61
CA ARG A 219 10.99 -9.76 -14.89
C ARG A 219 11.11 -11.12 -15.57
N ASN A 220 11.16 -12.19 -14.80
CA ASN A 220 11.11 -13.54 -15.29
C ASN A 220 9.85 -14.27 -14.79
N ARG A 221 8.85 -14.43 -15.67
CA ARG A 221 7.57 -15.07 -15.34
C ARG A 221 7.70 -16.52 -14.85
N ASN A 222 8.77 -17.22 -15.24
CA ASN A 222 9.02 -18.59 -14.82
C ASN A 222 9.79 -18.67 -13.47
N ASN A 223 10.27 -17.54 -12.97
CA ASN A 223 11.02 -17.47 -11.72
C ASN A 223 10.73 -16.14 -11.02
N VAL A 224 9.47 -15.97 -10.59
CA VAL A 224 9.05 -14.83 -9.77
C VAL A 224 9.64 -14.98 -8.37
N LYS A 225 10.25 -13.95 -7.85
CA LYS A 225 10.87 -13.96 -6.52
C LYS A 225 10.71 -12.63 -5.79
N MET A 226 10.77 -12.69 -4.48
CA MET A 226 11.02 -11.51 -3.64
C MET A 226 12.53 -11.32 -3.55
N GLN A 227 12.99 -10.12 -3.86
CA GLN A 227 14.40 -9.74 -3.80
C GLN A 227 14.56 -8.57 -2.82
N GLU A 228 15.45 -8.69 -1.85
CA GLU A 228 15.76 -7.57 -0.97
C GLU A 228 16.34 -6.39 -1.76
N LEU A 229 15.92 -5.18 -1.40
CA LEU A 229 16.41 -3.96 -2.06
C LEU A 229 17.93 -3.83 -1.97
N LYS A 230 18.52 -4.18 -0.82
CA LYS A 230 19.99 -4.15 -0.62
C LYS A 230 20.72 -5.11 -1.56
N GLU A 231 20.16 -6.31 -1.76
CA GLU A 231 20.70 -7.28 -2.71
C GLU A 231 20.62 -6.76 -4.15
N ALA A 232 19.46 -6.21 -4.53
CA ALA A 232 19.26 -5.66 -5.87
C ALA A 232 20.25 -4.52 -6.18
N ILE A 233 20.46 -3.60 -5.24
CA ILE A 233 21.42 -2.50 -5.36
C ILE A 233 22.85 -3.05 -5.49
N GLY A 234 23.23 -4.03 -4.66
CA GLY A 234 24.58 -4.60 -4.67
C GLY A 234 24.93 -5.39 -5.92
N VAL A 235 23.93 -5.89 -6.66
CA VAL A 235 24.14 -6.62 -7.95
C VAL A 235 24.16 -5.67 -9.14
N GLU A 236 23.49 -4.53 -9.06
CA GLU A 236 23.29 -3.59 -10.17
C GLU A 236 24.21 -2.35 -10.09
N SER A 237 24.96 -2.19 -9.01
CA SER A 237 25.99 -1.17 -8.83
C SER A 237 27.37 -1.67 -9.30
#